data_09f8969e1e991bde6c120428b83d5416
#
_entry.id   09f8969e1e991bde6c120428b83d5416
#
_cell.length_a   1.000
_cell.length_b   1.000
_cell.length_c   1.000
_cell.angle_alpha   90.00
_cell.angle_beta   90.00
_cell.angle_gamma   90.00
#
_symmetry.space_group_name_H-M   'P 1'
#
loop_
_entity.id
_entity.type
_entity.pdbx_description
1 polymer ?
#
loop_
_entity_poly.entity_id
_entity_poly.type
_entity_poly.pdbx_seq_one_letter_code
_entity_poly.pdbx_strand_id
1 'polypeptide(L)'
;MGYIIAVDQGTTSTRSIVFDDQFAIVGQGQEEFEQHFPNSGWVEHNPKDLLATVIATCKKALNDGKIRAKEILALGITNQRETTLFWDKVSGEPIYNAIVWQDRRTSKFCDKLRSDGVEELITRITGLLLDPYFSATKLKWLLDNVEGARSKAEAGELLFGTVDTYLIWHLTNGVMHATD
;
A
#
# COMPACT_ATOMS: atom_id res chain seq x y z
N MET A 1 -24.08 -4.38 21.02
CA MET A 1 -23.92 -3.45 19.90
C MET A 1 -22.50 -3.60 19.41
N GLY A 2 -22.26 -3.83 18.14
CA GLY A 2 -20.94 -4.00 17.55
C GLY A 2 -20.70 -2.92 16.52
N TYR A 3 -19.43 -2.56 16.30
CA TYR A 3 -19.03 -1.51 15.39
C TYR A 3 -18.11 -2.07 14.30
N ILE A 4 -18.06 -1.38 13.18
CA ILE A 4 -17.10 -1.65 12.07
C ILE A 4 -16.20 -0.42 11.93
N ILE A 5 -14.91 -0.65 11.77
CA ILE A 5 -13.98 0.42 11.44
C ILE A 5 -13.56 0.30 9.97
N ALA A 6 -13.66 1.39 9.23
CA ALA A 6 -13.19 1.51 7.86
C ALA A 6 -11.95 2.41 7.82
N VAL A 7 -10.87 1.89 7.25
CA VAL A 7 -9.62 2.61 7.02
C VAL A 7 -9.51 2.98 5.55
N ASP A 8 -9.36 4.27 5.28
CA ASP A 8 -9.01 4.81 3.96
C ASP A 8 -7.56 5.32 4.02
N GLN A 9 -6.64 4.50 3.50
CA GLN A 9 -5.23 4.87 3.39
C GLN A 9 -5.03 5.56 2.03
N GLY A 10 -5.21 6.87 2.00
CA GLY A 10 -5.09 7.69 0.79
C GLY A 10 -3.64 8.07 0.46
N THR A 11 -3.47 8.87 -0.61
CA THR A 11 -2.15 9.30 -1.09
C THR A 11 -1.49 10.33 -0.18
N THR A 12 -2.27 11.18 0.48
CA THR A 12 -1.73 12.29 1.30
C THR A 12 -2.07 12.17 2.77
N SER A 13 -3.06 11.36 3.11
CA SER A 13 -3.52 11.17 4.48
C SER A 13 -4.18 9.81 4.66
N THR A 14 -4.21 9.36 5.90
CA THR A 14 -4.99 8.19 6.34
C THR A 14 -6.20 8.67 7.11
N ARG A 15 -7.37 8.06 6.87
CA ARG A 15 -8.60 8.30 7.60
C ARG A 15 -9.15 6.99 8.13
N SER A 16 -9.65 7.00 9.37
CA SER A 16 -10.41 5.89 9.94
C SER A 16 -11.77 6.39 10.41
N ILE A 17 -12.82 5.63 10.08
CA ILE A 17 -14.21 5.96 10.43
C ILE A 17 -14.83 4.74 11.12
N VAL A 18 -15.51 4.96 12.23
CA VAL A 18 -16.25 3.92 12.93
C VAL A 18 -17.75 4.07 12.64
N PHE A 19 -18.36 2.97 12.23
CA PHE A 19 -19.78 2.88 11.94
C PHE A 19 -20.48 1.97 12.95
N ASP A 20 -21.71 2.32 13.31
CA ASP A 20 -22.61 1.46 14.07
C ASP A 20 -23.34 0.45 13.15
N ASP A 21 -24.28 -0.30 13.71
CA ASP A 21 -25.10 -1.31 13.00
C ASP A 21 -26.17 -0.69 12.07
N GLN A 22 -26.33 0.63 12.09
CA GLN A 22 -27.19 1.40 11.18
C GLN A 22 -26.40 2.19 10.16
N PHE A 23 -25.08 1.95 10.05
CA PHE A 23 -24.13 2.68 9.20
C PHE A 23 -24.03 4.18 9.52
N ALA A 24 -24.42 4.61 10.73
CA ALA A 24 -24.15 5.95 11.19
C ALA A 24 -22.67 6.09 11.60
N ILE A 25 -22.06 7.22 11.26
CA ILE A 25 -20.69 7.54 11.69
C ILE A 25 -20.74 7.92 13.18
N VAL A 26 -20.00 7.20 13.99
CA VAL A 26 -19.96 7.38 15.45
C VAL A 26 -18.58 7.80 15.96
N GLY A 27 -17.56 7.80 15.10
CA GLY A 27 -16.25 8.31 15.44
C GLY A 27 -15.35 8.36 14.20
N GLN A 28 -14.40 9.30 14.19
CA GLN A 28 -13.48 9.46 13.07
C GLN A 28 -12.11 9.98 13.51
N GLY A 29 -11.08 9.66 12.72
CA GLY A 29 -9.74 10.17 12.89
C GLY A 29 -9.06 10.31 11.54
N GLN A 30 -8.24 11.35 11.38
CA GLN A 30 -7.46 11.58 10.18
C GLN A 30 -6.07 12.08 10.55
N GLU A 31 -5.07 11.74 9.72
CA GLU A 31 -3.69 12.17 9.86
C GLU A 31 -3.01 12.22 8.50
N GLU A 32 -2.28 13.29 8.23
CA GLU A 32 -1.40 13.42 7.07
C GLU A 32 -0.05 12.76 7.36
N PHE A 33 0.67 12.39 6.31
CA PHE A 33 2.04 11.85 6.39
C PHE A 33 2.94 12.47 5.32
N GLU A 34 4.24 12.36 5.52
CA GLU A 34 5.23 12.98 4.65
C GLU A 34 5.26 12.33 3.27
N GLN A 35 5.35 13.19 2.24
CA GLN A 35 5.55 12.79 0.86
C GLN A 35 7.02 13.01 0.49
N HIS A 36 7.68 12.03 -0.12
CA HIS A 36 9.08 12.12 -0.52
C HIS A 36 9.21 12.24 -2.04
N PHE A 37 9.99 13.21 -2.49
CA PHE A 37 10.24 13.50 -3.91
C PHE A 37 11.75 13.49 -4.20
N PRO A 38 12.43 12.31 -4.15
CA PRO A 38 13.89 12.24 -4.22
C PRO A 38 14.48 12.70 -5.56
N ASN A 39 13.73 12.60 -6.65
CA ASN A 39 14.12 13.05 -7.98
C ASN A 39 12.91 13.60 -8.74
N SER A 40 13.15 14.29 -9.86
CA SER A 40 12.06 14.76 -10.73
C SER A 40 11.20 13.60 -11.23
N GLY A 41 9.90 13.68 -10.98
CA GLY A 41 8.92 12.65 -11.33
C GLY A 41 8.92 11.41 -10.43
N TRP A 42 9.72 11.39 -9.36
CA TRP A 42 9.70 10.33 -8.37
C TRP A 42 8.80 10.71 -7.19
N VAL A 43 8.00 9.78 -6.75
CA VAL A 43 7.11 9.95 -5.59
C VAL A 43 7.18 8.71 -4.72
N GLU A 44 7.52 8.88 -3.46
CA GLU A 44 7.71 7.80 -2.51
C GLU A 44 7.01 8.06 -1.18
N HIS A 45 6.58 6.99 -0.53
CA HIS A 45 6.13 7.01 0.86
C HIS A 45 6.97 6.07 1.72
N ASN A 46 7.22 6.47 2.96
CA ASN A 46 7.80 5.57 3.95
C ASN A 46 6.70 4.56 4.41
N PRO A 47 6.85 3.25 4.18
CA PRO A 47 5.82 2.28 4.56
C PRO A 47 5.52 2.25 6.07
N LYS A 48 6.50 2.59 6.90
CA LYS A 48 6.31 2.65 8.36
C LYS A 48 5.37 3.77 8.75
N ASP A 49 5.40 4.91 8.05
CA ASP A 49 4.50 6.04 8.31
C ASP A 49 3.07 5.68 7.88
N LEU A 50 2.90 4.94 6.77
CA LEU A 50 1.59 4.42 6.36
C LEU A 50 0.97 3.55 7.45
N LEU A 51 1.72 2.59 7.99
CA LEU A 51 1.26 1.73 9.07
C LEU A 51 1.00 2.52 10.37
N ALA A 52 1.90 3.42 10.73
CA ALA A 52 1.78 4.24 11.93
C ALA A 52 0.52 5.11 11.91
N THR A 53 0.24 5.77 10.76
CA THR A 53 -0.96 6.60 10.61
C THR A 53 -2.25 5.78 10.61
N VAL A 54 -2.26 4.57 10.08
CA VAL A 54 -3.41 3.65 10.21
C VAL A 54 -3.70 3.36 11.67
N ILE A 55 -2.69 2.98 12.44
CA ILE A 55 -2.84 2.70 13.88
C ILE A 55 -3.28 3.95 14.65
N ALA A 56 -2.68 5.10 14.34
CA ALA A 56 -3.00 6.37 15.01
C ALA A 56 -4.44 6.82 14.72
N THR A 57 -4.87 6.77 13.45
CA THR A 57 -6.22 7.18 13.05
C THR A 57 -7.30 6.25 13.59
N CYS A 58 -7.04 4.93 13.64
CA CYS A 58 -7.94 3.99 14.32
C CYS A 58 -8.13 4.35 15.80
N LYS A 59 -7.03 4.62 16.52
CA LYS A 59 -7.10 5.06 17.93
C LYS A 59 -7.85 6.38 18.09
N LYS A 60 -7.62 7.36 17.19
CA LYS A 60 -8.33 8.64 17.18
C LYS A 60 -9.84 8.42 16.99
N ALA A 61 -10.24 7.60 16.02
CA ALA A 61 -11.63 7.31 15.71
C ALA A 61 -12.35 6.61 16.89
N LEU A 62 -11.68 5.65 17.53
CA LEU A 62 -12.23 4.99 18.74
C LEU A 62 -12.40 5.97 19.90
N ASN A 63 -11.43 6.86 20.13
CA ASN A 63 -11.51 7.86 21.19
C ASN A 63 -12.61 8.90 20.92
N ASP A 64 -12.75 9.36 19.69
CA ASP A 64 -13.78 10.30 19.24
C ASP A 64 -15.18 9.73 19.51
N GLY A 65 -15.43 8.47 19.13
CA GLY A 65 -16.67 7.76 19.37
C GLY A 65 -16.82 7.23 20.80
N LYS A 66 -15.81 7.35 21.67
CA LYS A 66 -15.76 6.74 23.02
C LYS A 66 -16.02 5.23 23.01
N ILE A 67 -15.51 4.54 21.99
CA ILE A 67 -15.71 3.12 21.72
C ILE A 67 -14.47 2.34 22.16
N ARG A 68 -14.67 1.21 22.81
CA ARG A 68 -13.57 0.31 23.21
C ARG A 68 -13.21 -0.61 22.05
N ALA A 69 -11.92 -0.87 21.84
CA ALA A 69 -11.44 -1.73 20.73
C ALA A 69 -12.14 -3.11 20.70
N LYS A 70 -12.50 -3.69 21.85
CA LYS A 70 -13.20 -4.97 21.94
C LYS A 70 -14.64 -4.96 21.39
N GLU A 71 -15.19 -3.79 21.10
CA GLU A 71 -16.53 -3.62 20.52
C GLU A 71 -16.49 -3.56 19.00
N ILE A 72 -15.27 -3.53 18.42
CA ILE A 72 -15.07 -3.62 16.97
C ILE A 72 -15.20 -5.07 16.52
N LEU A 73 -16.10 -5.32 15.59
CA LEU A 73 -16.37 -6.63 15.01
C LEU A 73 -15.49 -6.93 13.79
N ALA A 74 -15.19 -5.89 13.00
CA ALA A 74 -14.40 -5.99 11.79
C ALA A 74 -13.69 -4.68 11.46
N LEU A 75 -12.57 -4.81 10.71
CA LEU A 75 -11.84 -3.70 10.12
C LEU A 75 -11.77 -3.93 8.62
N GLY A 76 -12.25 -2.95 7.83
CA GLY A 76 -12.10 -2.91 6.38
C GLY A 76 -11.04 -1.90 5.98
N ILE A 77 -10.28 -2.22 4.94
CA ILE A 77 -9.20 -1.35 4.42
C ILE A 77 -9.49 -1.04 2.97
N THR A 78 -9.44 0.24 2.61
CA THR A 78 -9.20 0.70 1.24
C THR A 78 -7.90 1.49 1.20
N ASN A 79 -7.24 1.53 0.04
CA ASN A 79 -5.92 2.14 -0.05
C ASN A 79 -5.68 2.86 -1.38
N GLN A 80 -4.57 3.61 -1.44
CA GLN A 80 -4.03 4.13 -2.68
C GLN A 80 -3.53 2.96 -3.55
N ARG A 81 -4.31 2.61 -4.56
CA ARG A 81 -4.01 1.49 -5.46
C ARG A 81 -2.69 1.68 -6.19
N GLU A 82 -2.04 0.59 -6.61
CA GLU A 82 -0.81 0.55 -7.40
C GLU A 82 0.45 1.13 -6.73
N THR A 83 0.35 1.65 -5.52
CA THR A 83 1.53 1.98 -4.70
C THR A 83 2.17 0.69 -4.21
N THR A 84 3.42 0.46 -4.58
CA THR A 84 4.07 -0.86 -4.56
C THR A 84 5.29 -0.85 -3.66
N LEU A 85 5.48 -1.93 -2.90
CA LEU A 85 6.64 -2.11 -2.02
C LEU A 85 7.03 -3.58 -1.86
N PHE A 86 8.28 -3.77 -1.40
CA PHE A 86 8.79 -5.04 -0.89
C PHE A 86 9.17 -4.91 0.59
N TRP A 87 9.00 -6.00 1.32
CA TRP A 87 9.49 -6.12 2.71
C TRP A 87 10.06 -7.51 2.98
N ASP A 88 10.94 -7.58 3.96
CA ASP A 88 11.51 -8.83 4.44
C ASP A 88 10.43 -9.69 5.12
N LYS A 89 10.33 -10.93 4.70
CA LYS A 89 9.27 -11.87 5.12
C LYS A 89 9.35 -12.23 6.62
N VAL A 90 10.50 -12.10 7.24
CA VAL A 90 10.70 -12.49 8.64
C VAL A 90 10.55 -11.29 9.56
N SER A 91 11.24 -10.19 9.23
CA SER A 91 11.25 -8.98 10.07
C SER A 91 10.10 -8.03 9.80
N GLY A 92 9.49 -8.08 8.61
CA GLY A 92 8.51 -7.09 8.16
C GLY A 92 9.12 -5.75 7.72
N GLU A 93 10.45 -5.63 7.76
CA GLU A 93 11.13 -4.38 7.39
C GLU A 93 11.05 -4.15 5.88
N PRO A 94 10.57 -2.97 5.44
CA PRO A 94 10.59 -2.61 4.03
C PRO A 94 12.04 -2.46 3.55
N ILE A 95 12.34 -2.97 2.37
CA ILE A 95 13.69 -2.87 1.78
C ILE A 95 13.94 -1.52 1.08
N TYR A 96 12.89 -0.79 0.81
CA TYR A 96 12.88 0.52 0.16
C TYR A 96 11.57 1.24 0.47
N ASN A 97 11.49 2.54 0.19
CA ASN A 97 10.23 3.28 0.24
C ASN A 97 9.20 2.69 -0.75
N ALA A 98 7.93 2.80 -0.43
CA ALA A 98 6.86 2.45 -1.35
C ALA A 98 6.87 3.41 -2.55
N ILE A 99 6.90 2.86 -3.78
CA ILE A 99 6.84 3.66 -5.02
C ILE A 99 5.38 3.94 -5.31
N VAL A 100 5.02 5.23 -5.27
CA VAL A 100 3.63 5.70 -5.36
C VAL A 100 3.10 5.55 -6.79
N TRP A 101 1.80 5.39 -6.94
CA TRP A 101 1.11 5.27 -8.23
C TRP A 101 1.38 6.46 -9.19
N GLN A 102 1.64 7.64 -8.65
CA GLN A 102 1.98 8.86 -9.41
C GLN A 102 3.43 8.87 -9.96
N ASP A 103 4.29 7.96 -9.48
CA ASP A 103 5.69 7.91 -9.82
C ASP A 103 5.93 7.61 -11.31
N ARG A 104 6.85 8.33 -11.91
CA ARG A 104 7.16 8.23 -13.36
C ARG A 104 8.54 7.66 -13.67
N ARG A 105 9.28 7.13 -12.65
CA ARG A 105 10.65 6.61 -12.84
C ARG A 105 10.76 5.48 -13.88
N THR A 106 9.69 4.72 -14.07
CA THR A 106 9.66 3.59 -15.02
C THR A 106 9.15 3.96 -16.40
N SER A 107 8.87 5.25 -16.69
CA SER A 107 8.33 5.70 -17.99
C SER A 107 9.20 5.25 -19.17
N LYS A 108 10.52 5.44 -19.10
CA LYS A 108 11.43 5.01 -20.18
C LYS A 108 11.42 3.50 -20.41
N PHE A 109 11.21 2.71 -19.36
CA PHE A 109 11.07 1.27 -19.49
C PHE A 109 9.74 0.89 -20.15
N CYS A 110 8.64 1.56 -19.80
CA CYS A 110 7.36 1.38 -20.48
C CYS A 110 7.46 1.76 -21.96
N ASP A 111 8.12 2.88 -22.29
CA ASP A 111 8.32 3.32 -23.68
C ASP A 111 9.12 2.29 -24.47
N LYS A 112 10.18 1.71 -23.86
CA LYS A 112 10.94 0.63 -24.47
C LYS A 112 10.07 -0.60 -24.76
N LEU A 113 9.32 -1.09 -23.79
CA LEU A 113 8.42 -2.24 -23.96
C LEU A 113 7.35 -1.99 -25.04
N ARG A 114 6.87 -0.74 -25.13
CA ARG A 114 5.92 -0.33 -26.17
C ARG A 114 6.57 -0.39 -27.57
N SER A 115 7.80 0.11 -27.69
CA SER A 115 8.56 0.03 -28.95
C SER A 115 8.93 -1.40 -29.36
N ASP A 116 9.06 -2.30 -28.37
CA ASP A 116 9.31 -3.73 -28.58
C ASP A 116 8.01 -4.51 -28.94
N GLY A 117 6.85 -3.82 -29.04
CA GLY A 117 5.55 -4.42 -29.40
C GLY A 117 4.88 -5.22 -28.30
N VAL A 118 5.29 -5.05 -27.03
CA VAL A 118 4.77 -5.83 -25.89
C VAL A 118 3.41 -5.32 -25.40
N GLU A 119 3.03 -4.08 -25.70
CA GLU A 119 1.81 -3.46 -25.16
C GLU A 119 0.54 -4.21 -25.53
N GLU A 120 0.41 -4.63 -26.80
CA GLU A 120 -0.77 -5.40 -27.25
C GLU A 120 -0.95 -6.71 -26.47
N LEU A 121 0.15 -7.42 -26.19
CA LEU A 121 0.12 -8.64 -25.39
C LEU A 121 -0.34 -8.35 -23.96
N ILE A 122 0.21 -7.33 -23.32
CA ILE A 122 -0.15 -6.91 -21.95
C ILE A 122 -1.64 -6.55 -21.89
N THR A 123 -2.09 -5.67 -22.79
CA THR A 123 -3.49 -5.24 -22.83
C THR A 123 -4.44 -6.41 -23.05
N ARG A 124 -4.11 -7.34 -23.93
CA ARG A 124 -4.92 -8.53 -24.20
C ARG A 124 -5.05 -9.47 -22.99
N ILE A 125 -3.98 -9.63 -22.20
CA ILE A 125 -3.95 -10.54 -21.05
C ILE A 125 -4.58 -9.88 -19.80
N THR A 126 -4.30 -8.60 -19.57
CA THR A 126 -4.62 -7.93 -18.30
C THR A 126 -5.76 -6.92 -18.41
N GLY A 127 -6.11 -6.48 -19.62
CA GLY A 127 -7.01 -5.34 -19.84
C GLY A 127 -6.37 -3.98 -19.55
N LEU A 128 -5.10 -3.93 -19.14
CA LEU A 128 -4.40 -2.72 -18.71
C LEU A 128 -3.50 -2.17 -19.82
N LEU A 129 -3.22 -0.87 -19.74
CA LEU A 129 -2.22 -0.22 -20.58
C LEU A 129 -0.81 -0.46 -20.04
N LEU A 130 0.20 -0.25 -20.88
CA LEU A 130 1.60 -0.26 -20.47
C LEU A 130 1.99 1.12 -19.92
N ASP A 131 1.76 1.36 -18.63
CA ASP A 131 1.97 2.66 -17.98
C ASP A 131 2.73 2.50 -16.66
N PRO A 132 3.60 3.46 -16.28
CA PRO A 132 4.27 3.52 -14.97
C PRO A 132 3.33 3.51 -13.76
N TYR A 133 2.07 3.85 -13.97
CA TYR A 133 1.02 3.76 -12.95
C TYR A 133 0.96 2.37 -12.31
N PHE A 134 1.03 1.31 -13.12
CA PHE A 134 0.85 -0.07 -12.66
C PHE A 134 2.05 -0.64 -11.93
N SER A 135 1.83 -1.62 -11.07
CA SER A 135 2.80 -2.14 -10.11
C SER A 135 4.00 -2.86 -10.74
N ALA A 136 3.80 -3.60 -11.84
CA ALA A 136 4.81 -4.52 -12.38
C ALA A 136 6.16 -3.87 -12.72
N THR A 137 6.13 -2.69 -13.35
CA THR A 137 7.36 -1.98 -13.73
C THR A 137 8.08 -1.39 -12.52
N LYS A 138 7.35 -1.00 -11.48
CA LYS A 138 7.91 -0.54 -10.19
C LYS A 138 8.58 -1.68 -9.44
N LEU A 139 7.96 -2.87 -9.40
CA LEU A 139 8.56 -4.08 -8.84
C LEU A 139 9.87 -4.43 -9.54
N LYS A 140 9.85 -4.43 -10.89
CA LYS A 140 11.08 -4.64 -11.67
C LYS A 140 12.16 -3.62 -11.30
N TRP A 141 11.79 -2.34 -11.18
CA TRP A 141 12.74 -1.29 -10.81
C TRP A 141 13.35 -1.56 -9.43
N LEU A 142 12.55 -1.92 -8.43
CA LEU A 142 13.04 -2.27 -7.08
C LEU A 142 14.03 -3.44 -7.13
N LEU A 143 13.70 -4.51 -7.87
CA LEU A 143 14.58 -5.68 -8.02
C LEU A 143 15.90 -5.34 -8.70
N ASP A 144 15.94 -4.37 -9.59
CA ASP A 144 17.12 -4.01 -10.37
C ASP A 144 17.99 -2.93 -9.70
N ASN A 145 17.42 -2.11 -8.81
CA ASN A 145 18.11 -0.92 -8.29
C ASN A 145 18.34 -0.95 -6.75
N VAL A 146 17.66 -1.84 -6.03
CA VAL A 146 17.91 -2.03 -4.59
C VAL A 146 18.89 -3.17 -4.41
N GLU A 147 20.01 -2.90 -3.74
CA GLU A 147 21.08 -3.89 -3.54
C GLU A 147 20.55 -5.17 -2.86
N GLY A 148 20.85 -6.30 -3.46
CA GLY A 148 20.44 -7.62 -2.96
C GLY A 148 18.96 -7.96 -3.12
N ALA A 149 18.10 -7.02 -3.59
CA ALA A 149 16.67 -7.26 -3.68
C ALA A 149 16.31 -8.46 -4.56
N ARG A 150 16.93 -8.58 -5.74
CA ARG A 150 16.65 -9.69 -6.66
C ARG A 150 17.02 -11.04 -6.07
N SER A 151 18.23 -11.18 -5.54
CA SER A 151 18.67 -12.45 -4.93
C SER A 151 17.82 -12.85 -3.73
N LYS A 152 17.42 -11.91 -2.88
CA LYS A 152 16.50 -12.15 -1.75
C LYS A 152 15.10 -12.56 -2.25
N ALA A 153 14.60 -11.92 -3.29
CA ALA A 153 13.30 -12.28 -3.88
C ALA A 153 13.33 -13.70 -4.47
N GLU A 154 14.38 -14.06 -5.20
CA GLU A 154 14.58 -15.40 -5.77
C GLU A 154 14.76 -16.48 -4.67
N ALA A 155 15.34 -16.11 -3.53
CA ALA A 155 15.43 -16.98 -2.35
C ALA A 155 14.10 -17.10 -1.57
N GLY A 156 13.07 -16.33 -1.93
CA GLY A 156 11.78 -16.33 -1.23
C GLY A 156 11.81 -15.63 0.13
N GLU A 157 12.78 -14.73 0.34
CA GLU A 157 12.97 -13.98 1.58
C GLU A 157 12.15 -12.66 1.60
N LEU A 158 11.67 -12.20 0.44
CA LEU A 158 10.87 -11.00 0.32
C LEU A 158 9.40 -11.33 0.04
N LEU A 159 8.53 -10.50 0.60
CA LEU A 159 7.15 -10.37 0.20
C LEU A 159 6.97 -9.05 -0.57
N PHE A 160 6.01 -9.02 -1.49
CA PHE A 160 5.62 -7.80 -2.18
C PHE A 160 4.11 -7.60 -2.11
N GLY A 161 3.68 -6.38 -2.33
CA GLY A 161 2.27 -6.06 -2.46
C GLY A 161 2.03 -4.58 -2.70
N THR A 162 0.77 -4.24 -2.76
CA THR A 162 0.25 -2.89 -2.61
C THR A 162 0.11 -2.56 -1.12
N VAL A 163 -0.32 -1.35 -0.80
CA VAL A 163 -0.35 -0.88 0.59
C VAL A 163 -1.29 -1.71 1.46
N ASP A 164 -2.45 -2.12 0.94
CA ASP A 164 -3.39 -3.01 1.63
C ASP A 164 -2.74 -4.31 2.07
N THR A 165 -1.98 -4.97 1.19
CA THR A 165 -1.27 -6.22 1.49
C THR A 165 -0.26 -6.03 2.63
N TYR A 166 0.51 -4.94 2.59
CA TYR A 166 1.47 -4.61 3.65
C TYR A 166 0.77 -4.34 4.98
N LEU A 167 -0.33 -3.59 4.97
CA LEU A 167 -1.12 -3.30 6.16
C LEU A 167 -1.75 -4.57 6.74
N ILE A 168 -2.39 -5.41 5.91
CA ILE A 168 -2.98 -6.68 6.34
C ILE A 168 -1.92 -7.58 6.97
N TRP A 169 -0.75 -7.69 6.33
CA TRP A 169 0.34 -8.51 6.84
C TRP A 169 0.78 -8.06 8.24
N HIS A 170 1.00 -6.76 8.45
CA HIS A 170 1.40 -6.21 9.75
C HIS A 170 0.28 -6.30 10.80
N LEU A 171 -0.96 -5.97 10.45
CA LEU A 171 -2.10 -6.01 11.37
C LEU A 171 -2.47 -7.43 11.79
N THR A 172 -2.04 -8.44 11.04
CA THR A 172 -2.22 -9.86 11.36
C THR A 172 -0.95 -10.53 11.90
N ASN A 173 0.08 -9.75 12.27
CA ASN A 173 1.38 -10.25 12.75
C ASN A 173 2.03 -11.26 11.79
N GLY A 174 1.99 -11.01 10.49
CA GLY A 174 2.60 -11.85 9.47
C GLY A 174 1.80 -13.11 9.07
N VAL A 175 0.58 -13.28 9.59
CA VAL A 175 -0.24 -14.47 9.32
C VAL A 175 -0.88 -14.42 7.93
N MET A 176 -1.33 -13.25 7.47
CA MET A 176 -2.01 -13.10 6.19
C MET A 176 -1.21 -12.24 5.22
N HIS A 177 -0.97 -12.78 4.02
CA HIS A 177 -0.44 -12.07 2.87
C HIS A 177 -1.49 -12.15 1.76
N ALA A 178 -2.33 -11.15 1.66
CA ALA A 178 -3.50 -11.13 0.78
C ALA A 178 -3.75 -9.73 0.22
N THR A 179 -4.41 -9.68 -0.92
CA THR A 179 -4.93 -8.47 -1.58
C THR A 179 -6.34 -8.75 -2.10
N ASP A 180 -7.05 -7.70 -2.52
CA ASP A 180 -8.35 -7.80 -3.22
C ASP A 180 -8.18 -8.23 -4.70
#